data_0b77d916bd69b6cb871ab15ef292e772
#
_entry.id   0b77d916bd69b6cb871ab15ef292e772
#
_cell.length_a   1.000
_cell.length_b   1.000
_cell.length_c   1.000
_cell.angle_alpha   90.00
_cell.angle_beta   90.00
_cell.angle_gamma   90.00
#
_symmetry.space_group_name_H-M   'P 1'
#
loop_
_entity.id
_entity.type
_entity.pdbx_description
1 polymer ?
#
loop_
_entity_poly.entity_id
_entity_poly.type
_entity_poly.pdbx_seq_one_letter_code
_entity_poly.pdbx_strand_id
1 'polypeptide(L)'
;MGRVYNFSAGPAVLPEEVLREAAEEMMDYRGSGMSVMEMSHRSQTFQEIIDTAEADLRELMNIPDHYKVLFLQGGASLQFAMIPMNLMKNQKADYIVTGQWAKKAAKEAEKYGEVRVIASSEDETFSYIPDCSDLPVSEDADYVYICENNTIYGTKFQELPNTKGKTLVADVSSCFLSEPVDVTKYGVIYGGVQKNIGPAGVVIAIIREDLITEDTLAGTPTMMKYKTHADAKSLYNTPPAYGIYICGKVFQWLKRQGGLTAMKEYNEKKAKLLYDYLDESKMFHGTVAKKDRSLMNVPFVTGDQELDAKFAKEADKAGFKNLKGHRSVGGMRASIYNAMPIEGVEALVEFMKKFEKENL
;
A
#
# COMPACT_ATOMS: atom_id res chain seq x y z
N MET A 1 -19.13 -20.37 -13.21
CA MET A 1 -18.13 -20.53 -12.16
C MET A 1 -18.06 -19.25 -11.35
N GLY A 2 -18.12 -19.31 -10.02
CA GLY A 2 -17.90 -18.15 -9.15
C GLY A 2 -16.45 -17.64 -9.26
N ARG A 3 -16.20 -16.41 -8.81
CA ARG A 3 -14.83 -15.87 -8.71
C ARG A 3 -14.03 -16.65 -7.66
N VAL A 4 -12.74 -16.83 -7.91
CA VAL A 4 -11.81 -17.40 -6.92
C VAL A 4 -11.49 -16.40 -5.82
N TYR A 5 -11.06 -16.85 -4.65
CA TYR A 5 -10.50 -15.99 -3.62
C TYR A 5 -9.03 -15.71 -3.92
N ASN A 6 -8.73 -14.47 -4.30
CA ASN A 6 -7.38 -14.05 -4.67
C ASN A 6 -6.66 -13.39 -3.49
N PHE A 7 -5.70 -14.09 -2.90
CA PHE A 7 -4.87 -13.61 -1.77
C PHE A 7 -3.54 -13.00 -2.22
N SER A 8 -3.45 -12.57 -3.49
CA SER A 8 -2.22 -11.93 -4.01
C SER A 8 -1.87 -10.68 -3.25
N ALA A 9 -0.57 -10.48 -3.03
CA ALA A 9 -0.05 -9.29 -2.38
C ALA A 9 -0.05 -8.02 -3.26
N GLY A 10 -0.15 -8.20 -4.58
CA GLY A 10 -0.20 -7.10 -5.55
C GLY A 10 0.40 -7.48 -6.90
N PRO A 11 -0.31 -7.20 -8.02
CA PRO A 11 -1.69 -6.71 -8.07
C PRO A 11 -2.67 -7.61 -7.31
N ALA A 12 -3.60 -7.00 -6.58
CA ALA A 12 -4.47 -7.69 -5.65
C ALA A 12 -5.94 -7.69 -6.09
N VAL A 13 -6.79 -8.30 -5.27
CA VAL A 13 -8.24 -8.32 -5.46
C VAL A 13 -8.81 -6.89 -5.52
N LEU A 14 -9.74 -6.67 -6.44
CA LEU A 14 -10.55 -5.44 -6.54
C LEU A 14 -12.00 -5.72 -6.12
N PRO A 15 -12.73 -4.71 -5.62
CA PRO A 15 -14.14 -4.85 -5.33
C PRO A 15 -14.92 -5.30 -6.57
N GLU A 16 -15.74 -6.34 -6.44
CA GLU A 16 -16.50 -6.87 -7.58
C GLU A 16 -17.47 -5.84 -8.16
N GLU A 17 -18.09 -5.02 -7.30
CA GLU A 17 -18.94 -3.90 -7.73
C GLU A 17 -18.20 -2.96 -8.68
N VAL A 18 -16.96 -2.58 -8.32
CA VAL A 18 -16.13 -1.70 -9.15
C VAL A 18 -15.83 -2.34 -10.51
N LEU A 19 -15.52 -3.64 -10.53
CA LEU A 19 -15.26 -4.36 -11.78
C LEU A 19 -16.51 -4.46 -12.66
N ARG A 20 -17.71 -4.62 -12.07
CA ARG A 20 -18.98 -4.63 -12.80
C ARG A 20 -19.29 -3.25 -13.37
N GLU A 21 -19.20 -2.21 -12.57
CA GLU A 21 -19.39 -0.82 -13.03
C GLU A 21 -18.43 -0.49 -14.18
N ALA A 22 -17.14 -0.87 -14.06
CA ALA A 22 -16.15 -0.65 -15.09
C ALA A 22 -16.44 -1.45 -16.39
N ALA A 23 -16.97 -2.66 -16.27
CA ALA A 23 -17.37 -3.47 -17.43
C ALA A 23 -18.59 -2.88 -18.15
N GLU A 24 -19.56 -2.34 -17.42
CA GLU A 24 -20.73 -1.66 -17.99
C GLU A 24 -20.34 -0.38 -18.74
N GLU A 25 -19.39 0.38 -18.21
CA GLU A 25 -18.88 1.64 -18.79
C GLU A 25 -17.76 1.42 -19.82
N MET A 26 -17.35 0.15 -20.09
CA MET A 26 -16.16 -0.15 -20.92
C MET A 26 -16.25 0.39 -22.33
N MET A 27 -17.40 0.31 -22.97
CA MET A 27 -17.60 0.77 -24.35
C MET A 27 -18.17 2.18 -24.43
N ASP A 28 -18.86 2.63 -23.39
CA ASP A 28 -19.52 3.92 -23.37
C ASP A 28 -19.56 4.49 -21.95
N TYR A 29 -18.57 5.31 -21.63
CA TYR A 29 -18.56 6.01 -20.35
C TYR A 29 -19.64 7.09 -20.31
N ARG A 30 -20.73 6.82 -19.59
CA ARG A 30 -21.82 7.76 -19.28
C ARG A 30 -22.40 8.48 -20.53
N GLY A 31 -22.54 7.78 -21.62
CA GLY A 31 -23.10 8.35 -22.88
C GLY A 31 -22.11 9.17 -23.69
N SER A 32 -20.82 9.08 -23.40
CA SER A 32 -19.77 9.77 -24.17
C SER A 32 -19.50 9.12 -25.54
N GLY A 33 -20.02 7.90 -25.76
CA GLY A 33 -19.78 7.12 -26.96
C GLY A 33 -18.36 6.53 -27.05
N MET A 34 -17.57 6.56 -25.96
CA MET A 34 -16.21 6.03 -25.96
C MET A 34 -15.81 5.47 -24.60
N SER A 35 -14.81 4.60 -24.61
CA SER A 35 -14.14 4.10 -23.40
C SER A 35 -13.28 5.17 -22.74
N VAL A 36 -13.14 5.11 -21.41
CA VAL A 36 -12.13 5.91 -20.70
C VAL A 36 -10.71 5.62 -21.21
N MET A 37 -10.43 4.39 -21.70
CA MET A 37 -9.11 4.03 -22.24
C MET A 37 -8.72 4.79 -23.50
N GLU A 38 -9.67 5.22 -24.32
CA GLU A 38 -9.43 5.96 -25.57
C GLU A 38 -9.67 7.47 -25.45
N MET A 39 -10.07 7.91 -24.27
CA MET A 39 -10.43 9.29 -23.98
C MET A 39 -9.20 10.18 -23.87
N SER A 40 -9.20 11.34 -24.51
CA SER A 40 -8.14 12.33 -24.33
C SER A 40 -8.09 12.79 -22.88
N HIS A 41 -6.92 12.73 -22.26
CA HIS A 41 -6.70 13.27 -20.91
C HIS A 41 -6.87 14.80 -20.81
N ARG A 42 -7.00 15.49 -21.95
CA ARG A 42 -7.28 16.93 -22.02
C ARG A 42 -8.76 17.23 -22.29
N SER A 43 -9.61 16.19 -22.37
CA SER A 43 -11.05 16.38 -22.49
C SER A 43 -11.66 16.82 -21.16
N GLN A 44 -12.77 17.55 -21.23
CA GLN A 44 -13.54 17.92 -20.04
C GLN A 44 -14.01 16.67 -19.28
N THR A 45 -14.42 15.63 -19.99
CA THR A 45 -14.88 14.37 -19.37
C THR A 45 -13.80 13.73 -18.53
N PHE A 46 -12.55 13.68 -19.02
CA PHE A 46 -11.45 13.13 -18.22
C PHE A 46 -11.07 14.06 -17.06
N GLN A 47 -11.14 15.38 -17.25
CA GLN A 47 -10.94 16.33 -16.16
C GLN A 47 -11.91 16.07 -15.00
N GLU A 48 -13.18 15.81 -15.31
CA GLU A 48 -14.19 15.47 -14.30
C GLU A 48 -13.85 14.14 -13.57
N ILE A 49 -13.30 13.16 -14.29
CA ILE A 49 -12.87 11.88 -13.70
C ILE A 49 -11.77 12.09 -12.68
N ILE A 50 -10.70 12.80 -13.05
CA ILE A 50 -9.55 12.99 -12.15
C ILE A 50 -9.88 13.93 -10.98
N ASP A 51 -10.65 15.01 -11.23
CA ASP A 51 -11.08 15.93 -10.19
C ASP A 51 -11.99 15.25 -9.17
N THR A 52 -12.90 14.38 -9.63
CA THR A 52 -13.76 13.59 -8.74
C THR A 52 -12.93 12.58 -7.93
N ALA A 53 -11.97 11.90 -8.55
CA ALA A 53 -11.09 10.98 -7.86
C ALA A 53 -10.27 11.68 -6.76
N GLU A 54 -9.73 12.88 -7.06
CA GLU A 54 -9.01 13.67 -6.05
C GLU A 54 -9.96 14.13 -4.93
N ALA A 55 -11.15 14.63 -5.26
CA ALA A 55 -12.13 15.08 -4.27
C ALA A 55 -12.57 13.96 -3.32
N ASP A 56 -12.87 12.76 -3.87
CA ASP A 56 -13.24 11.60 -3.07
C ASP A 56 -12.10 11.12 -2.16
N LEU A 57 -10.86 11.15 -2.65
CA LEU A 57 -9.70 10.81 -1.82
C LEU A 57 -9.50 11.82 -0.68
N ARG A 58 -9.63 13.12 -0.99
CA ARG A 58 -9.54 14.19 0.02
C ARG A 58 -10.60 14.03 1.10
N GLU A 59 -11.83 13.71 0.72
CA GLU A 59 -12.92 13.47 1.66
C GLU A 59 -12.64 12.24 2.53
N LEU A 60 -12.25 11.10 1.95
CA LEU A 60 -11.96 9.86 2.67
C LEU A 60 -10.87 10.01 3.73
N MET A 61 -9.83 10.78 3.44
CA MET A 61 -8.66 10.94 4.30
C MET A 61 -8.65 12.28 5.07
N ASN A 62 -9.65 13.14 4.91
CA ASN A 62 -9.66 14.50 5.45
C ASN A 62 -8.36 15.28 5.09
N ILE A 63 -7.95 15.24 3.81
CA ILE A 63 -6.71 15.85 3.36
C ILE A 63 -6.85 17.39 3.38
N PRO A 64 -6.02 18.12 4.14
CA PRO A 64 -6.06 19.56 4.19
C PRO A 64 -5.69 20.23 2.83
N ASP A 65 -6.17 21.44 2.59
CA ASP A 65 -5.94 22.17 1.32
C ASP A 65 -4.46 22.44 1.01
N HIS A 66 -3.63 22.56 2.06
CA HIS A 66 -2.18 22.76 1.93
C HIS A 66 -1.38 21.46 1.64
N TYR A 67 -2.08 20.39 1.25
CA TYR A 67 -1.49 19.18 0.68
C TYR A 67 -1.89 19.05 -0.77
N LYS A 68 -0.95 18.66 -1.63
CA LYS A 68 -1.21 18.32 -3.03
C LYS A 68 -1.39 16.82 -3.16
N VAL A 69 -2.39 16.41 -3.94
CA VAL A 69 -2.61 15.02 -4.34
C VAL A 69 -2.11 14.86 -5.76
N LEU A 70 -1.17 13.94 -5.97
CA LEU A 70 -0.56 13.68 -7.26
C LEU A 70 -0.85 12.25 -7.70
N PHE A 71 -1.32 12.10 -8.94
CA PHE A 71 -1.44 10.82 -9.63
C PHE A 71 -0.23 10.63 -10.53
N LEU A 72 0.64 9.71 -10.17
CA LEU A 72 1.95 9.50 -10.78
C LEU A 72 2.07 8.12 -11.42
N GLN A 73 3.14 7.92 -12.16
CA GLN A 73 3.52 6.65 -12.79
C GLN A 73 4.82 6.10 -12.19
N GLY A 74 5.31 4.98 -12.68
CA GLY A 74 6.60 4.41 -12.31
C GLY A 74 6.57 3.47 -11.10
N GLY A 75 5.40 3.21 -10.52
CA GLY A 75 5.27 2.40 -9.31
C GLY A 75 5.85 3.07 -8.07
N ALA A 76 5.60 2.51 -6.90
CA ALA A 76 6.16 3.00 -5.65
C ALA A 76 7.72 3.01 -5.67
N SER A 77 8.33 2.13 -6.45
CA SER A 77 9.79 2.07 -6.57
C SER A 77 10.41 3.33 -7.17
N LEU A 78 9.69 4.05 -8.05
CA LEU A 78 10.18 5.32 -8.57
C LEU A 78 10.24 6.39 -7.49
N GLN A 79 9.36 6.32 -6.48
CA GLN A 79 9.38 7.26 -5.36
C GLN A 79 10.64 7.11 -4.50
N PHE A 80 11.28 5.94 -4.48
CA PHE A 80 12.56 5.76 -3.79
C PHE A 80 13.64 6.71 -4.32
N ALA A 81 13.57 7.08 -5.60
CA ALA A 81 14.45 8.07 -6.24
C ALA A 81 13.85 9.49 -6.17
N MET A 82 12.55 9.66 -6.45
CA MET A 82 11.91 10.98 -6.48
C MET A 82 11.96 11.68 -5.12
N ILE A 83 11.74 10.97 -4.02
CA ILE A 83 11.78 11.53 -2.67
C ILE A 83 13.13 12.20 -2.38
N PRO A 84 14.28 11.51 -2.45
CA PRO A 84 15.54 12.17 -2.20
C PRO A 84 15.86 13.28 -3.21
N MET A 85 15.50 13.12 -4.49
CA MET A 85 15.70 14.18 -5.50
C MET A 85 14.99 15.48 -5.16
N ASN A 86 13.82 15.42 -4.53
CA ASN A 86 13.00 16.58 -4.21
C ASN A 86 13.21 17.09 -2.77
N LEU A 87 13.54 16.24 -1.82
CA LEU A 87 13.51 16.57 -0.40
C LEU A 87 14.90 16.64 0.26
N MET A 88 15.92 15.97 -0.29
CA MET A 88 17.23 15.78 0.35
C MET A 88 18.15 17.00 0.15
N LYS A 89 17.72 18.18 0.65
CA LYS A 89 18.41 19.47 0.45
C LYS A 89 19.74 19.57 1.19
N ASN A 90 19.82 19.03 2.41
CA ASN A 90 21.05 18.89 3.17
C ASN A 90 21.85 17.63 2.79
N GLN A 91 21.34 16.88 1.80
CA GLN A 91 21.91 15.60 1.37
C GLN A 91 22.02 14.57 2.50
N LYS A 92 21.08 14.59 3.46
CA LYS A 92 21.01 13.65 4.58
C LYS A 92 19.58 13.26 4.91
N ALA A 93 19.33 11.95 5.09
CA ALA A 93 18.04 11.43 5.52
C ALA A 93 18.20 10.23 6.45
N ASP A 94 17.24 10.06 7.35
CA ASP A 94 17.17 8.96 8.29
C ASP A 94 16.08 7.95 7.84
N TYR A 95 16.39 6.67 7.93
CA TYR A 95 15.50 5.58 7.52
C TYR A 95 15.26 4.62 8.68
N ILE A 96 14.01 4.19 8.86
CA ILE A 96 13.64 3.09 9.76
C ILE A 96 13.35 1.87 8.87
N VAL A 97 14.18 0.84 8.98
CA VAL A 97 14.18 -0.31 8.08
C VAL A 97 13.49 -1.49 8.77
N THR A 98 12.19 -1.64 8.51
CA THR A 98 11.35 -2.71 9.05
C THR A 98 10.95 -3.75 8.02
N GLY A 99 11.58 -3.73 6.84
CA GLY A 99 11.33 -4.68 5.78
C GLY A 99 12.14 -4.39 4.52
N GLN A 100 11.96 -5.28 3.53
CA GLN A 100 12.71 -5.23 2.27
C GLN A 100 12.45 -3.95 1.47
N TRP A 101 11.24 -3.39 1.53
CA TRP A 101 10.91 -2.19 0.76
C TRP A 101 11.59 -0.94 1.34
N ALA A 102 11.57 -0.77 2.66
CA ALA A 102 12.33 0.29 3.32
C ALA A 102 13.84 0.14 3.09
N LYS A 103 14.36 -1.10 3.12
CA LYS A 103 15.78 -1.40 2.80
C LYS A 103 16.14 -0.99 1.37
N LYS A 104 15.29 -1.27 0.38
CA LYS A 104 15.48 -0.85 -1.01
C LYS A 104 15.40 0.66 -1.17
N ALA A 105 14.45 1.30 -0.48
CA ALA A 105 14.32 2.76 -0.50
C ALA A 105 15.57 3.45 0.07
N ALA A 106 16.08 2.97 1.20
CA ALA A 106 17.34 3.46 1.80
C ALA A 106 18.51 3.29 0.83
N LYS A 107 18.63 2.10 0.21
CA LYS A 107 19.70 1.82 -0.77
C LYS A 107 19.63 2.70 -2.02
N GLU A 108 18.43 3.05 -2.49
CA GLU A 108 18.27 3.99 -3.60
C GLU A 108 18.65 5.41 -3.18
N ALA A 109 18.24 5.84 -1.99
CA ALA A 109 18.54 7.17 -1.48
C ALA A 109 20.05 7.43 -1.27
N GLU A 110 20.85 6.41 -0.96
CA GLU A 110 22.33 6.49 -0.86
C GLU A 110 22.99 7.06 -2.13
N LYS A 111 22.32 7.00 -3.27
CA LYS A 111 22.82 7.57 -4.54
C LYS A 111 22.75 9.10 -4.56
N TYR A 112 21.96 9.69 -3.67
CA TYR A 112 21.63 11.11 -3.64
C TYR A 112 22.20 11.85 -2.45
N GLY A 113 22.61 11.14 -1.41
CA GLY A 113 23.20 11.73 -0.21
C GLY A 113 23.51 10.70 0.88
N GLU A 114 23.79 11.18 2.08
CA GLU A 114 24.03 10.34 3.25
C GLU A 114 22.72 9.77 3.76
N VAL A 115 22.65 8.45 3.89
CA VAL A 115 21.51 7.72 4.46
C VAL A 115 21.95 7.06 5.75
N ARG A 116 21.22 7.34 6.83
CA ARG A 116 21.43 6.70 8.10
C ARG A 116 20.25 5.82 8.46
N VAL A 117 20.51 4.53 8.69
CA VAL A 117 19.50 3.62 9.27
C VAL A 117 19.51 3.80 10.77
N ILE A 118 18.46 4.44 11.31
CA ILE A 118 18.37 4.79 12.75
C ILE A 118 17.66 3.75 13.60
N ALA A 119 16.93 2.82 12.96
CA ALA A 119 16.37 1.61 13.57
C ALA A 119 16.12 0.56 12.51
N SER A 120 16.22 -0.72 12.89
CA SER A 120 15.92 -1.84 12.03
C SER A 120 15.45 -3.04 12.86
N SER A 121 14.62 -3.89 12.27
CA SER A 121 14.23 -5.21 12.82
C SER A 121 14.76 -6.37 11.96
N GLU A 122 15.83 -6.14 11.19
CA GLU A 122 16.45 -7.16 10.35
C GLU A 122 17.05 -8.33 11.15
N ASP A 123 17.45 -8.08 12.40
CA ASP A 123 17.96 -9.06 13.36
C ASP A 123 17.01 -10.24 13.61
N GLU A 124 15.69 -10.00 13.60
CA GLU A 124 14.66 -11.05 13.71
C GLU A 124 13.83 -11.20 12.42
N THR A 125 14.47 -11.04 11.28
CA THR A 125 13.85 -11.19 9.95
C THR A 125 12.59 -10.31 9.77
N PHE A 126 12.62 -9.08 10.34
CA PHE A 126 11.53 -8.11 10.27
C PHE A 126 10.19 -8.60 10.87
N SER A 127 10.24 -9.45 11.88
CA SER A 127 9.05 -9.99 12.53
C SER A 127 8.40 -9.06 13.57
N TYR A 128 9.00 -7.91 13.82
CA TYR A 128 8.51 -6.90 14.76
C TYR A 128 8.80 -5.47 14.27
N ILE A 129 8.16 -4.48 14.92
CA ILE A 129 8.48 -3.06 14.77
C ILE A 129 9.32 -2.62 15.97
N PRO A 130 10.50 -2.00 15.77
CA PRO A 130 11.31 -1.48 16.87
C PRO A 130 10.57 -0.41 17.68
N ASP A 131 10.97 -0.18 18.92
CA ASP A 131 10.51 0.99 19.65
C ASP A 131 11.04 2.26 18.96
N CYS A 132 10.10 3.07 18.47
CA CYS A 132 10.38 4.30 17.74
C CYS A 132 10.03 5.56 18.53
N SER A 133 9.87 5.47 19.85
CA SER A 133 9.50 6.59 20.74
C SER A 133 10.66 7.58 20.96
N ASP A 134 11.91 7.10 20.97
CA ASP A 134 13.10 7.93 21.14
C ASP A 134 14.27 7.44 20.27
N LEU A 135 14.18 7.71 18.97
CA LEU A 135 15.21 7.35 18.01
C LEU A 135 16.32 8.43 17.91
N PRO A 136 17.55 8.04 17.54
CA PRO A 136 18.66 8.96 17.32
C PRO A 136 18.52 9.69 15.98
N VAL A 137 17.42 10.45 15.81
CA VAL A 137 17.17 11.25 14.60
C VAL A 137 18.25 12.30 14.43
N SER A 138 18.81 12.40 13.21
CA SER A 138 19.86 13.36 12.88
C SER A 138 19.33 14.80 12.89
N GLU A 139 20.04 15.74 13.52
CA GLU A 139 19.62 17.16 13.59
C GLU A 139 19.53 17.81 12.20
N ASP A 140 20.36 17.37 11.27
CA ASP A 140 20.46 17.87 9.87
C ASP A 140 19.75 16.95 8.84
N ALA A 141 19.03 15.92 9.29
CA ALA A 141 18.24 15.11 8.39
C ALA A 141 17.11 15.93 7.75
N ASP A 142 16.93 15.78 6.44
CA ASP A 142 15.86 16.40 5.68
C ASP A 142 14.51 15.73 5.93
N TYR A 143 14.52 14.41 6.16
CA TYR A 143 13.32 13.62 6.47
C TYR A 143 13.66 12.31 7.20
N VAL A 144 12.63 11.73 7.80
CA VAL A 144 12.62 10.35 8.32
C VAL A 144 11.69 9.52 7.45
N TYR A 145 12.14 8.36 7.00
CA TYR A 145 11.40 7.47 6.10
C TYR A 145 10.95 6.19 6.79
N ILE A 146 9.70 5.78 6.53
CA ILE A 146 9.15 4.48 6.91
C ILE A 146 8.42 3.80 5.75
N CYS A 147 8.38 2.46 5.77
CA CYS A 147 7.36 1.67 5.10
C CYS A 147 6.34 1.25 6.17
N GLU A 148 5.17 1.88 6.18
CA GLU A 148 4.23 1.80 7.31
C GLU A 148 3.66 0.40 7.49
N ASN A 149 3.41 -0.32 6.39
CA ASN A 149 2.97 -1.72 6.41
C ASN A 149 3.87 -2.58 5.53
N ASN A 150 4.48 -3.58 6.11
CA ASN A 150 5.48 -4.44 5.46
C ASN A 150 4.81 -5.65 4.80
N THR A 151 4.52 -5.54 3.52
CA THR A 151 3.76 -6.52 2.71
C THR A 151 4.33 -7.94 2.77
N ILE A 152 5.66 -8.07 2.83
CA ILE A 152 6.36 -9.37 2.83
C ILE A 152 6.31 -10.02 4.21
N TYR A 153 6.54 -9.22 5.25
CA TYR A 153 6.77 -9.72 6.61
C TYR A 153 5.54 -9.63 7.51
N GLY A 154 4.51 -8.86 7.11
CA GLY A 154 3.24 -8.75 7.82
C GLY A 154 3.27 -7.87 9.06
N THR A 155 4.31 -7.05 9.23
CA THR A 155 4.39 -6.06 10.31
C THR A 155 3.81 -4.71 9.87
N LYS A 156 3.23 -3.98 10.82
CA LYS A 156 2.70 -2.62 10.61
C LYS A 156 3.06 -1.73 11.81
N PHE A 157 3.41 -0.48 11.54
CA PHE A 157 3.50 0.54 12.58
C PHE A 157 2.10 0.80 13.16
N GLN A 158 1.90 0.49 14.43
CA GLN A 158 0.66 0.81 15.16
C GLN A 158 0.68 2.27 15.65
N GLU A 159 1.87 2.78 15.91
CA GLU A 159 2.15 4.17 16.25
C GLU A 159 3.24 4.71 15.34
N LEU A 160 3.11 5.98 14.96
CA LEU A 160 4.11 6.65 14.13
C LEU A 160 5.40 6.93 14.95
N PRO A 161 6.58 6.88 14.31
CA PRO A 161 7.83 7.18 15.00
C PRO A 161 7.90 8.64 15.47
N ASN A 162 8.56 8.87 16.59
CA ASN A 162 8.92 10.21 17.00
C ASN A 162 10.08 10.73 16.13
N THR A 163 9.75 11.57 15.15
CA THR A 163 10.71 12.12 14.19
C THR A 163 11.47 13.35 14.74
N LYS A 164 11.23 13.74 16.01
CA LYS A 164 11.81 14.94 16.63
C LYS A 164 11.60 16.22 15.78
N GLY A 165 10.41 16.29 15.14
CA GLY A 165 10.02 17.43 14.31
C GLY A 165 10.50 17.37 12.85
N LYS A 166 11.21 16.32 12.44
CA LYS A 166 11.58 16.12 11.04
C LYS A 166 10.39 15.66 10.22
N THR A 167 10.42 15.98 8.93
CA THR A 167 9.42 15.55 7.95
C THR A 167 9.32 14.02 7.92
N LEU A 168 8.13 13.48 8.15
CA LEU A 168 7.87 12.05 7.99
C LEU A 168 7.47 11.73 6.55
N VAL A 169 8.14 10.77 5.95
CA VAL A 169 7.84 10.21 4.62
C VAL A 169 7.42 8.76 4.79
N ALA A 170 6.25 8.39 4.32
CA ALA A 170 5.70 7.05 4.48
C ALA A 170 5.29 6.41 3.16
N ASP A 171 5.80 5.20 2.91
CA ASP A 171 5.24 4.26 1.94
C ASP A 171 4.08 3.52 2.59
N VAL A 172 2.87 3.79 2.13
CA VAL A 172 1.63 3.16 2.61
C VAL A 172 1.02 2.20 1.59
N SER A 173 1.77 1.76 0.59
CA SER A 173 1.24 0.97 -0.55
C SER A 173 0.33 -0.17 -0.13
N SER A 174 0.65 -0.90 0.93
CA SER A 174 -0.13 -2.07 1.35
C SER A 174 -1.13 -1.83 2.48
N CYS A 175 -1.24 -0.58 2.97
CA CYS A 175 -2.28 -0.17 3.93
C CYS A 175 -3.03 1.09 3.50
N PHE A 176 -2.82 1.57 2.28
CA PHE A 176 -3.47 2.78 1.78
C PHE A 176 -4.99 2.65 1.85
N LEU A 177 -5.67 3.59 2.52
CA LEU A 177 -7.13 3.59 2.76
C LEU A 177 -7.66 2.34 3.49
N SER A 178 -6.86 1.70 4.31
CA SER A 178 -7.32 0.58 5.14
C SER A 178 -7.94 1.02 6.47
N GLU A 179 -7.62 2.23 6.91
CA GLU A 179 -8.08 2.83 8.16
C GLU A 179 -7.93 4.37 8.10
N PRO A 180 -8.57 5.13 9.02
CA PRO A 180 -8.34 6.56 9.17
C PRO A 180 -6.89 6.86 9.56
N VAL A 181 -6.33 7.91 8.97
CA VAL A 181 -5.01 8.44 9.32
C VAL A 181 -5.08 9.96 9.48
N ASP A 182 -4.25 10.51 10.35
CA ASP A 182 -4.05 11.95 10.46
C ASP A 182 -2.96 12.39 9.47
N VAL A 183 -3.38 12.87 8.31
CA VAL A 183 -2.48 13.30 7.22
C VAL A 183 -1.51 14.39 7.69
N THR A 184 -1.88 15.21 8.68
CA THR A 184 -1.05 16.33 9.16
C THR A 184 0.24 15.89 9.86
N LYS A 185 0.33 14.63 10.26
CA LYS A 185 1.54 14.04 10.86
C LYS A 185 2.62 13.69 9.82
N TYR A 186 2.30 13.76 8.54
CA TYR A 186 3.21 13.40 7.46
C TYR A 186 3.57 14.61 6.62
N GLY A 187 4.78 14.61 6.06
CA GLY A 187 5.11 15.50 4.96
C GLY A 187 4.78 14.88 3.61
N VAL A 188 5.01 13.56 3.49
CA VAL A 188 4.70 12.78 2.28
C VAL A 188 4.07 11.45 2.67
N ILE A 189 2.92 11.16 2.09
CA ILE A 189 2.31 9.82 2.07
C ILE A 189 2.27 9.38 0.61
N TYR A 190 2.76 8.19 0.29
CA TYR A 190 2.64 7.68 -1.06
C TYR A 190 2.38 6.18 -1.09
N GLY A 191 1.84 5.70 -2.20
CA GLY A 191 1.65 4.27 -2.38
C GLY A 191 1.34 3.87 -3.82
N GLY A 192 1.80 2.69 -4.20
CA GLY A 192 1.35 2.01 -5.41
C GLY A 192 -0.05 1.46 -5.19
N VAL A 193 -0.99 1.87 -6.05
CA VAL A 193 -2.43 1.58 -5.83
C VAL A 193 -2.81 0.12 -6.02
N GLN A 194 -1.99 -0.67 -6.72
CA GLN A 194 -2.28 -2.07 -7.12
C GLN A 194 -2.45 -3.04 -5.95
N LYS A 195 -2.19 -2.64 -4.73
CA LYS A 195 -2.36 -3.47 -3.54
C LYS A 195 -3.76 -3.34 -2.97
N ASN A 196 -4.19 -2.15 -2.63
CA ASN A 196 -5.42 -1.96 -1.86
C ASN A 196 -6.48 -1.05 -2.51
N ILE A 197 -6.12 -0.20 -3.47
CA ILE A 197 -6.99 0.89 -3.91
C ILE A 197 -7.13 1.08 -5.43
N GLY A 198 -6.57 0.19 -6.24
CA GLY A 198 -6.67 0.31 -7.69
C GLY A 198 -5.91 -0.76 -8.46
N PRO A 199 -5.77 -0.61 -9.79
CA PRO A 199 -4.97 -1.50 -10.64
C PRO A 199 -3.50 -1.08 -10.67
N ALA A 200 -2.63 -1.94 -11.21
CA ALA A 200 -1.24 -1.60 -11.45
C ALA A 200 -1.11 -0.40 -12.41
N GLY A 201 -0.09 0.44 -12.18
CA GLY A 201 0.29 1.55 -13.07
C GLY A 201 0.13 2.95 -12.48
N VAL A 202 -0.62 3.11 -11.41
CA VAL A 202 -0.80 4.38 -10.70
C VAL A 202 -0.05 4.39 -9.37
N VAL A 203 0.57 5.51 -9.06
CA VAL A 203 1.04 5.86 -7.73
C VAL A 203 0.29 7.11 -7.29
N ILE A 204 -0.17 7.14 -6.06
CA ILE A 204 -0.70 8.35 -5.45
C ILE A 204 0.31 8.86 -4.44
N ALA A 205 0.62 10.16 -4.52
CA ALA A 205 1.43 10.86 -3.54
C ALA A 205 0.65 12.06 -2.98
N ILE A 206 0.56 12.13 -1.65
CA ILE A 206 -0.05 13.22 -0.90
C ILE A 206 1.11 13.96 -0.23
N ILE A 207 1.36 15.19 -0.65
CA ILE A 207 2.58 15.93 -0.31
C ILE A 207 2.21 17.28 0.26
N ARG A 208 2.76 17.63 1.41
CA ARG A 208 2.59 18.94 2.02
C ARG A 208 3.20 20.02 1.11
N GLU A 209 2.47 21.10 0.87
CA GLU A 209 2.76 22.08 -0.19
C GLU A 209 4.13 22.77 -0.03
N ASP A 210 4.57 23.01 1.22
CA ASP A 210 5.89 23.58 1.52
C ASP A 210 7.09 22.72 1.07
N LEU A 211 6.85 21.42 0.82
CA LEU A 211 7.86 20.48 0.31
C LEU A 211 7.95 20.46 -1.21
N ILE A 212 7.00 21.10 -1.90
CA ILE A 212 6.93 21.15 -3.36
C ILE A 212 7.55 22.45 -3.86
N THR A 213 8.83 22.42 -4.15
CA THR A 213 9.61 23.62 -4.52
C THR A 213 10.41 23.40 -5.81
N GLU A 214 10.93 24.49 -6.38
CA GLU A 214 11.90 24.40 -7.50
C GLU A 214 13.29 23.94 -7.03
N ASP A 215 13.56 24.08 -5.74
CA ASP A 215 14.82 23.69 -5.12
C ASP A 215 14.88 22.16 -4.97
N THR A 216 15.43 21.49 -5.96
CA THR A 216 15.65 20.06 -6.03
C THR A 216 17.12 19.76 -6.21
N LEU A 217 17.56 18.52 -6.03
CA LEU A 217 18.95 18.16 -6.31
C LEU A 217 19.34 18.50 -7.75
N ALA A 218 20.58 18.95 -7.94
CA ALA A 218 21.08 19.31 -9.26
C ALA A 218 20.94 18.15 -10.25
N GLY A 219 20.45 18.45 -11.45
CA GLY A 219 20.23 17.44 -12.49
C GLY A 219 18.93 16.64 -12.35
N THR A 220 18.06 16.96 -11.39
CA THR A 220 16.75 16.31 -11.27
C THR A 220 15.95 16.50 -12.58
N PRO A 221 15.58 15.41 -13.29
CA PRO A 221 14.81 15.50 -14.51
C PRO A 221 13.43 16.12 -14.28
N THR A 222 12.89 16.84 -15.29
CA THR A 222 11.59 17.49 -15.21
C THR A 222 10.47 16.57 -14.70
N MET A 223 10.40 15.33 -15.22
CA MET A 223 9.40 14.35 -14.82
C MET A 223 9.58 13.78 -13.40
N MET A 224 10.73 14.02 -12.77
CA MET A 224 11.02 13.60 -11.40
C MET A 224 10.75 14.70 -10.37
N LYS A 225 10.42 15.92 -10.79
CA LYS A 225 10.08 17.03 -9.90
C LYS A 225 8.60 16.96 -9.50
N TYR A 226 8.32 16.93 -8.20
CA TYR A 226 6.93 17.00 -7.71
C TYR A 226 6.23 18.29 -8.17
N LYS A 227 6.96 19.41 -8.24
CA LYS A 227 6.40 20.67 -8.70
C LYS A 227 5.88 20.61 -10.13
N THR A 228 6.56 19.92 -11.05
CA THR A 228 6.07 19.70 -12.42
C THR A 228 4.68 19.07 -12.44
N HIS A 229 4.47 18.09 -11.60
CA HIS A 229 3.19 17.38 -11.51
C HIS A 229 2.13 18.19 -10.76
N ALA A 230 2.52 18.88 -9.69
CA ALA A 230 1.62 19.70 -8.90
C ALA A 230 1.06 20.90 -9.70
N ASP A 231 1.93 21.64 -10.41
CA ASP A 231 1.54 22.79 -11.24
C ASP A 231 0.60 22.38 -12.38
N ALA A 232 0.76 21.19 -12.91
CA ALA A 232 -0.06 20.63 -13.98
C ALA A 232 -1.22 19.74 -13.48
N LYS A 233 -1.50 19.69 -12.17
CA LYS A 233 -2.54 18.84 -11.57
C LYS A 233 -2.49 17.40 -12.09
N SER A 234 -1.29 16.82 -12.10
CA SER A 234 -0.97 15.47 -12.60
C SER A 234 -1.15 15.27 -14.12
N LEU A 235 -1.40 16.32 -14.88
CA LEU A 235 -1.65 16.28 -16.32
C LEU A 235 -0.52 16.92 -17.15
N TYR A 236 0.72 16.92 -16.63
CA TYR A 236 1.87 17.42 -17.39
C TYR A 236 2.08 16.61 -18.68
N ASN A 237 1.99 15.29 -18.58
CA ASN A 237 1.95 14.36 -19.70
C ASN A 237 0.70 13.48 -19.60
N THR A 238 0.49 12.60 -20.57
CA THR A 238 -0.64 11.64 -20.55
C THR A 238 -0.53 10.74 -19.32
N PRO A 239 -1.51 10.80 -18.40
CA PRO A 239 -1.50 9.99 -17.18
C PRO A 239 -1.99 8.56 -17.45
N PRO A 240 -1.89 7.64 -16.50
CA PRO A 240 -2.53 6.33 -16.57
C PRO A 240 -4.06 6.45 -16.40
N ALA A 241 -4.73 7.02 -17.39
CA ALA A 241 -6.11 7.50 -17.34
C ALA A 241 -7.11 6.45 -16.83
N TYR A 242 -7.06 5.24 -17.39
CA TYR A 242 -7.97 4.16 -16.96
C TYR A 242 -7.69 3.71 -15.53
N GLY A 243 -6.41 3.69 -15.11
CA GLY A 243 -6.05 3.37 -13.74
C GLY A 243 -6.59 4.40 -12.73
N ILE A 244 -6.52 5.70 -13.06
CA ILE A 244 -7.08 6.78 -12.23
C ILE A 244 -8.60 6.65 -12.14
N TYR A 245 -9.28 6.36 -13.26
CA TYR A 245 -10.71 6.09 -13.28
C TYR A 245 -11.11 4.93 -12.34
N ILE A 246 -10.38 3.81 -12.39
CA ILE A 246 -10.63 2.68 -11.48
C ILE A 246 -10.36 3.05 -10.01
N CYS A 247 -9.30 3.81 -9.72
CA CYS A 247 -9.07 4.33 -8.36
C CYS A 247 -10.26 5.15 -7.88
N GLY A 248 -10.77 6.08 -8.70
CA GLY A 248 -11.96 6.87 -8.38
C GLY A 248 -13.18 6.00 -8.06
N LYS A 249 -13.41 4.93 -8.83
CA LYS A 249 -14.47 3.94 -8.54
C LYS A 249 -14.25 3.23 -7.20
N VAL A 250 -13.00 2.88 -6.87
CA VAL A 250 -12.69 2.27 -5.56
C VAL A 250 -12.93 3.28 -4.43
N PHE A 251 -12.60 4.56 -4.60
CA PHE A 251 -12.86 5.58 -3.58
C PHE A 251 -14.36 5.76 -3.33
N GLN A 252 -15.16 5.79 -4.40
CA GLN A 252 -16.63 5.83 -4.29
C GLN A 252 -17.17 4.57 -3.61
N TRP A 253 -16.62 3.39 -3.93
CA TRP A 253 -16.97 2.16 -3.24
C TRP A 253 -16.67 2.25 -1.73
N LEU A 254 -15.49 2.74 -1.33
CA LEU A 254 -15.14 2.94 0.09
C LEU A 254 -16.11 3.90 0.79
N LYS A 255 -16.52 4.98 0.13
CA LYS A 255 -17.54 5.90 0.67
C LYS A 255 -18.88 5.18 0.89
N ARG A 256 -19.32 4.34 -0.07
CA ARG A 256 -20.54 3.52 0.08
C ARG A 256 -20.43 2.49 1.21
N GLN A 257 -19.22 2.00 1.51
CA GLN A 257 -18.98 1.10 2.66
C GLN A 257 -18.99 1.82 4.03
N GLY A 258 -19.19 3.12 4.07
CA GLY A 258 -19.20 3.93 5.31
C GLY A 258 -17.87 4.61 5.62
N GLY A 259 -16.96 4.70 4.64
CA GLY A 259 -15.68 5.37 4.78
C GLY A 259 -14.62 4.55 5.54
N LEU A 260 -13.54 5.22 5.94
CA LEU A 260 -12.37 4.53 6.49
C LEU A 260 -12.57 3.98 7.91
N THR A 261 -13.46 4.58 8.71
CA THR A 261 -13.78 4.04 10.05
C THR A 261 -14.47 2.69 9.94
N ALA A 262 -15.52 2.60 9.12
CA ALA A 262 -16.22 1.33 8.89
C ALA A 262 -15.30 0.29 8.22
N MET A 263 -14.43 0.73 7.32
CA MET A 263 -13.46 -0.16 6.67
C MET A 263 -12.44 -0.70 7.66
N LYS A 264 -11.95 0.10 8.60
CA LYS A 264 -11.08 -0.36 9.68
C LYS A 264 -11.74 -1.46 10.51
N GLU A 265 -12.96 -1.23 10.98
CA GLU A 265 -13.73 -2.22 11.75
C GLU A 265 -13.92 -3.53 10.97
N TYR A 266 -14.22 -3.42 9.68
CA TYR A 266 -14.31 -4.57 8.78
C TYR A 266 -13.00 -5.32 8.65
N ASN A 267 -11.88 -4.62 8.45
CA ASN A 267 -10.54 -5.19 8.33
C ASN A 267 -10.09 -5.85 9.64
N GLU A 268 -10.36 -5.23 10.80
CA GLU A 268 -10.07 -5.80 12.12
C GLU A 268 -10.84 -7.12 12.34
N LYS A 269 -12.15 -7.12 12.05
CA LYS A 269 -12.99 -8.32 12.14
C LYS A 269 -12.47 -9.44 11.24
N LYS A 270 -12.12 -9.12 10.02
CA LYS A 270 -11.61 -10.06 9.02
C LYS A 270 -10.25 -10.64 9.39
N ALA A 271 -9.31 -9.78 9.82
CA ALA A 271 -7.99 -10.21 10.26
C ALA A 271 -8.05 -11.06 11.53
N LYS A 272 -8.94 -10.70 12.47
CA LYS A 272 -9.15 -11.44 13.72
C LYS A 272 -9.51 -12.91 13.47
N LEU A 273 -10.36 -13.21 12.50
CA LEU A 273 -10.73 -14.59 12.15
C LEU A 273 -9.50 -15.45 11.82
N LEU A 274 -8.56 -14.91 11.04
CA LEU A 274 -7.37 -15.65 10.65
C LEU A 274 -6.35 -15.71 11.79
N TYR A 275 -6.10 -14.61 12.48
CA TYR A 275 -5.14 -14.57 13.59
C TYR A 275 -5.56 -15.39 14.79
N ASP A 276 -6.85 -15.41 15.16
CA ASP A 276 -7.36 -16.26 16.23
C ASP A 276 -7.08 -17.74 15.93
N TYR A 277 -7.36 -18.16 14.69
CA TYR A 277 -7.06 -19.54 14.29
C TYR A 277 -5.55 -19.85 14.31
N LEU A 278 -4.71 -18.94 13.79
CA LEU A 278 -3.25 -19.12 13.82
C LEU A 278 -2.68 -19.20 15.25
N ASP A 279 -3.30 -18.50 16.19
CA ASP A 279 -2.88 -18.52 17.60
C ASP A 279 -3.30 -19.79 18.33
N GLU A 280 -4.31 -20.52 17.84
CA GLU A 280 -4.84 -21.77 18.43
C GLU A 280 -4.37 -23.04 17.69
N SER A 281 -3.99 -22.92 16.42
CA SER A 281 -3.58 -24.05 15.57
C SER A 281 -2.34 -24.75 16.11
N LYS A 282 -2.32 -26.07 15.99
CA LYS A 282 -1.13 -26.90 16.31
C LYS A 282 -0.18 -27.05 15.13
N MET A 283 -0.65 -26.68 13.95
CA MET A 283 0.10 -26.81 12.68
C MET A 283 0.53 -25.46 12.12
N PHE A 284 -0.37 -24.48 12.06
CA PHE A 284 -0.10 -23.20 11.43
C PHE A 284 0.26 -22.13 12.46
N HIS A 285 1.32 -21.38 12.21
CA HIS A 285 1.83 -20.37 13.12
C HIS A 285 2.07 -19.05 12.40
N GLY A 286 1.59 -17.93 12.97
CA GLY A 286 1.93 -16.60 12.52
C GLY A 286 3.40 -16.27 12.81
N THR A 287 4.04 -15.52 11.92
CA THR A 287 5.47 -15.19 12.01
C THR A 287 5.74 -13.81 12.63
N VAL A 288 4.70 -13.07 13.01
CA VAL A 288 4.76 -11.67 13.44
C VAL A 288 4.45 -11.52 14.92
N ALA A 289 5.21 -10.66 15.61
CA ALA A 289 4.90 -10.26 16.98
C ALA A 289 3.47 -9.73 17.08
N LYS A 290 2.68 -10.23 18.04
CA LYS A 290 1.22 -9.97 18.10
C LYS A 290 0.86 -8.47 18.06
N LYS A 291 1.65 -7.64 18.76
CA LYS A 291 1.43 -6.19 18.83
C LYS A 291 1.66 -5.46 17.50
N ASP A 292 2.41 -6.06 16.57
CA ASP A 292 2.85 -5.43 15.32
C ASP A 292 2.18 -6.04 14.08
N ARG A 293 1.14 -6.87 14.25
CA ARG A 293 0.45 -7.58 13.18
C ARG A 293 -0.27 -6.65 12.22
N SER A 294 -0.04 -6.87 10.92
CA SER A 294 -0.77 -6.20 9.84
C SER A 294 -2.20 -6.72 9.72
N LEU A 295 -3.15 -5.82 9.45
CA LEU A 295 -4.51 -6.19 9.07
C LEU A 295 -4.63 -6.56 7.58
N MET A 296 -3.57 -6.29 6.79
CA MET A 296 -3.59 -6.43 5.32
C MET A 296 -2.85 -7.67 4.82
N ASN A 297 -1.73 -8.01 5.46
CA ASN A 297 -0.85 -9.10 5.00
C ASN A 297 -0.52 -10.01 6.18
N VAL A 298 -0.98 -11.24 6.11
CA VAL A 298 -0.86 -12.24 7.16
C VAL A 298 0.04 -13.38 6.70
N PRO A 299 1.36 -13.34 7.01
CA PRO A 299 2.26 -14.45 6.76
C PRO A 299 2.11 -15.54 7.85
N PHE A 300 2.22 -16.79 7.43
CA PHE A 300 2.18 -17.94 8.32
C PHE A 300 2.93 -19.14 7.75
N VAL A 301 3.34 -20.05 8.62
CA VAL A 301 4.12 -21.24 8.30
C VAL A 301 3.58 -22.46 9.06
N THR A 302 3.91 -23.67 8.60
CA THR A 302 3.71 -24.89 9.38
C THR A 302 4.98 -25.31 10.14
N GLY A 303 6.12 -24.70 9.81
CA GLY A 303 7.44 -25.14 10.31
C GLY A 303 8.08 -26.26 9.48
N ASP A 304 7.36 -26.82 8.52
CA ASP A 304 7.82 -27.83 7.57
C ASP A 304 7.62 -27.32 6.13
N GLN A 305 8.71 -27.15 5.37
CA GLN A 305 8.66 -26.62 4.02
C GLN A 305 7.90 -27.49 3.01
N GLU A 306 7.92 -28.83 3.19
CA GLU A 306 7.18 -29.74 2.32
C GLU A 306 5.68 -29.61 2.59
N LEU A 307 5.30 -29.46 3.85
CA LEU A 307 3.92 -29.25 4.27
C LEU A 307 3.39 -27.88 3.83
N ASP A 308 4.21 -26.82 3.94
CA ASP A 308 3.90 -25.49 3.39
C ASP A 308 3.62 -25.56 1.88
N ALA A 309 4.47 -26.24 1.13
CA ALA A 309 4.31 -26.40 -0.32
C ALA A 309 3.07 -27.24 -0.67
N LYS A 310 2.79 -28.30 0.10
CA LYS A 310 1.59 -29.13 -0.05
C LYS A 310 0.34 -28.31 0.18
N PHE A 311 0.28 -27.56 1.30
CA PHE A 311 -0.85 -26.68 1.62
C PHE A 311 -1.11 -25.67 0.52
N ALA A 312 -0.08 -24.93 0.09
CA ALA A 312 -0.21 -23.91 -0.94
C ALA A 312 -0.76 -24.48 -2.27
N LYS A 313 -0.31 -25.69 -2.64
CA LYS A 313 -0.76 -26.40 -3.86
C LYS A 313 -2.22 -26.87 -3.77
N GLU A 314 -2.62 -27.42 -2.61
CA GLU A 314 -3.99 -27.89 -2.39
C GLU A 314 -4.97 -26.72 -2.29
N ALA A 315 -4.58 -25.65 -1.58
CA ALA A 315 -5.34 -24.42 -1.49
C ALA A 315 -5.58 -23.78 -2.88
N ASP A 316 -4.53 -23.73 -3.73
CA ASP A 316 -4.67 -23.23 -5.09
C ASP A 316 -5.70 -24.00 -5.91
N LYS A 317 -5.71 -25.35 -5.81
CA LYS A 317 -6.71 -26.20 -6.47
C LYS A 317 -8.11 -25.99 -5.91
N ALA A 318 -8.22 -25.67 -4.61
CA ALA A 318 -9.50 -25.39 -3.95
C ALA A 318 -10.05 -23.98 -4.23
N GLY A 319 -9.32 -23.14 -5.01
CA GLY A 319 -9.77 -21.80 -5.37
C GLY A 319 -9.22 -20.67 -4.51
N PHE A 320 -8.30 -20.98 -3.58
CA PHE A 320 -7.57 -19.98 -2.79
C PHE A 320 -6.25 -19.65 -3.50
N LYS A 321 -6.25 -18.60 -4.30
CA LYS A 321 -5.12 -18.27 -5.18
C LYS A 321 -4.06 -17.41 -4.50
N ASN A 322 -2.80 -17.67 -4.87
CA ASN A 322 -1.63 -16.85 -4.51
C ASN A 322 -1.29 -16.81 -2.99
N LEU A 323 -1.55 -17.92 -2.28
CA LEU A 323 -1.20 -18.05 -0.85
C LEU A 323 0.29 -18.32 -0.61
N LYS A 324 1.05 -18.79 -1.60
CA LYS A 324 2.49 -19.04 -1.44
C LYS A 324 3.20 -17.77 -0.96
N GLY A 325 3.97 -17.89 0.11
CA GLY A 325 4.75 -16.79 0.70
C GLY A 325 5.85 -16.26 -0.22
N HIS A 326 6.39 -15.11 0.15
CA HIS A 326 7.51 -14.52 -0.60
C HIS A 326 8.76 -15.41 -0.47
N ARG A 327 9.55 -15.52 -1.57
CA ARG A 327 10.75 -16.39 -1.63
C ARG A 327 11.79 -16.15 -0.52
N SER A 328 11.83 -14.94 0.04
CA SER A 328 12.76 -14.57 1.13
C SER A 328 12.30 -15.01 2.52
N VAL A 329 11.03 -15.35 2.69
CA VAL A 329 10.43 -15.76 3.98
C VAL A 329 9.98 -17.22 3.95
N GLY A 330 9.53 -17.70 2.78
CA GLY A 330 8.90 -19.02 2.66
C GLY A 330 7.45 -19.03 3.15
N GLY A 331 6.95 -20.21 3.49
CA GLY A 331 5.62 -20.39 4.03
C GLY A 331 4.49 -19.91 3.13
N MET A 332 3.46 -19.40 3.75
CA MET A 332 2.28 -18.83 3.11
C MET A 332 2.09 -17.36 3.51
N ARG A 333 1.30 -16.63 2.70
CA ARG A 333 0.84 -15.29 3.04
C ARG A 333 -0.55 -15.07 2.48
N ALA A 334 -1.50 -14.77 3.35
CA ALA A 334 -2.82 -14.31 2.97
C ALA A 334 -2.83 -12.77 2.95
N SER A 335 -2.95 -12.18 1.76
CA SER A 335 -3.18 -10.74 1.63
C SER A 335 -4.69 -10.50 1.56
N ILE A 336 -5.24 -9.94 2.64
CA ILE A 336 -6.68 -9.83 2.87
C ILE A 336 -7.18 -8.39 2.78
N TYR A 337 -6.63 -7.63 1.88
CA TYR A 337 -6.92 -6.22 1.60
C TYR A 337 -8.42 -5.86 1.72
N ASN A 338 -8.74 -4.57 1.64
CA ASN A 338 -10.11 -4.07 1.80
C ASN A 338 -11.14 -4.86 0.97
N ALA A 339 -10.81 -5.18 -0.27
CA ALA A 339 -11.74 -5.83 -1.20
C ALA A 339 -11.87 -7.36 -1.03
N MET A 340 -11.04 -8.00 -0.19
CA MET A 340 -11.23 -9.41 0.15
C MET A 340 -12.51 -9.56 0.98
N PRO A 341 -13.53 -10.30 0.51
CA PRO A 341 -14.73 -10.52 1.30
C PRO A 341 -14.42 -11.37 2.53
N ILE A 342 -15.15 -11.11 3.64
CA ILE A 342 -14.95 -11.84 4.90
C ILE A 342 -15.18 -13.34 4.71
N GLU A 343 -16.12 -13.72 3.84
CA GLU A 343 -16.41 -15.11 3.49
C GLU A 343 -15.19 -15.82 2.86
N GLY A 344 -14.32 -15.07 2.19
CA GLY A 344 -13.06 -15.60 1.65
C GLY A 344 -12.07 -15.97 2.74
N VAL A 345 -12.01 -15.19 3.82
CA VAL A 345 -11.18 -15.49 4.99
C VAL A 345 -11.77 -16.61 5.82
N GLU A 346 -13.10 -16.62 6.03
CA GLU A 346 -13.82 -17.72 6.70
C GLU A 346 -13.58 -19.05 5.97
N ALA A 347 -13.75 -19.06 4.65
CA ALA A 347 -13.52 -20.24 3.82
C ALA A 347 -12.05 -20.71 3.91
N LEU A 348 -11.08 -19.79 3.94
CA LEU A 348 -9.67 -20.13 4.11
C LEU A 348 -9.42 -20.79 5.47
N VAL A 349 -9.95 -20.22 6.55
CA VAL A 349 -9.79 -20.77 7.91
C VAL A 349 -10.40 -22.18 7.99
N GLU A 350 -11.58 -22.41 7.42
CA GLU A 350 -12.18 -23.75 7.38
C GLU A 350 -11.36 -24.74 6.54
N PHE A 351 -10.78 -24.30 5.44
CA PHE A 351 -9.85 -25.10 4.65
C PHE A 351 -8.59 -25.47 5.44
N MET A 352 -8.02 -24.50 6.18
CA MET A 352 -6.86 -24.72 7.04
C MET A 352 -7.16 -25.74 8.15
N LYS A 353 -8.29 -25.62 8.84
CA LYS A 353 -8.74 -26.59 9.86
C LYS A 353 -8.88 -28.01 9.30
N LYS A 354 -9.46 -28.14 8.11
CA LYS A 354 -9.58 -29.43 7.42
C LYS A 354 -8.20 -30.00 7.10
N PHE A 355 -7.33 -29.19 6.50
CA PHE A 355 -5.97 -29.61 6.16
C PHE A 355 -5.17 -30.04 7.39
N GLU A 356 -5.25 -29.27 8.49
CA GLU A 356 -4.62 -29.60 9.77
C GLU A 356 -5.08 -30.97 10.26
N LYS A 357 -6.39 -31.24 10.27
CA LYS A 357 -6.94 -32.53 10.71
C LYS A 357 -6.50 -33.71 9.85
N GLU A 358 -6.27 -33.50 8.56
CA GLU A 358 -5.88 -34.56 7.61
C GLU A 358 -4.36 -34.83 7.62
N ASN A 359 -3.55 -33.95 8.22
CA ASN A 359 -2.09 -34.01 8.18
C ASN A 359 -1.41 -34.02 9.55
N LEU A 360 -2.15 -33.99 10.66
CA LEU A 360 -1.68 -34.32 12.03
C LEU A 360 -1.86 -35.81 12.29
#